data_3c272869d398957204ababf615af14d8
#
_entry.id   3c272869d398957204ababf615af14d8
#
_cell.length_a   1.000
_cell.length_b   1.000
_cell.length_c   1.000
_cell.angle_alpha   90.00
_cell.angle_beta   90.00
_cell.angle_gamma   90.00
#
_symmetry.space_group_name_H-M   'P 1'
#
loop_
_entity.id
_entity.type
_entity.pdbx_description
1 polymer ?
#
loop_
_entity_poly.entity_id
_entity_poly.type
_entity_poly.pdbx_seq_one_letter_code
_entity_poly.pdbx_strand_id
1 'polypeptide(L)'
;MELQDTPPEFPIPVERVGFKGLRKRVVVRSPEGPVALDVTLDLFVDIPQDRKGAHLSRNVDAASLMGETSIPDESWSLEALADSVHAELLKRHSYSASALVRLRTTLWSRVVHDGLESLEPVDVEIVVKGSSTAKEYATSVTVTGMTVCPSAESTIKEMMGYEGLAPSHNQRVRLRGTVVSRKLVVIRADEIAAQLWSSLSAPSLTLLKRDQEAKLVLSAFSRPKFAEDSVREAVVRMGCAF
;
A
#
# COMPACT_ATOMS: atom_id res chain seq x y z
N MET A 1 -10.18 34.83 -20.54
CA MET A 1 -10.04 34.55 -19.09
C MET A 1 -10.97 33.39 -18.80
N GLU A 2 -10.45 32.31 -18.27
CA GLU A 2 -11.28 31.15 -17.94
C GLU A 2 -12.00 31.38 -16.60
N LEU A 3 -13.21 30.85 -16.44
CA LEU A 3 -14.03 31.07 -15.24
C LEU A 3 -13.34 30.61 -13.94
N GLN A 4 -12.51 29.56 -14.05
CA GLN A 4 -11.73 29.03 -12.93
C GLN A 4 -10.72 30.05 -12.39
N ASP A 5 -10.25 30.98 -13.23
CA ASP A 5 -9.25 31.99 -12.87
C ASP A 5 -9.85 33.24 -12.24
N THR A 6 -11.18 33.32 -12.15
CA THR A 6 -11.86 34.44 -11.51
C THR A 6 -11.98 34.26 -9.99
N PRO A 7 -12.13 35.35 -9.20
CA PRO A 7 -12.36 35.21 -7.77
C PRO A 7 -13.67 34.45 -7.48
N PRO A 8 -13.74 33.64 -6.43
CA PRO A 8 -14.98 33.02 -5.97
C PRO A 8 -15.86 34.02 -5.24
N GLU A 9 -17.14 33.70 -5.11
CA GLU A 9 -18.09 34.47 -4.28
C GLU A 9 -17.69 34.47 -2.80
N PHE A 10 -17.17 33.30 -2.33
CA PHE A 10 -16.67 33.12 -0.97
C PHE A 10 -15.17 32.84 -1.05
N PRO A 11 -14.28 33.75 -0.58
CA PRO A 11 -12.83 33.61 -0.69
C PRO A 11 -12.26 32.67 0.38
N ILE A 12 -12.64 31.39 0.30
CA ILE A 12 -12.17 30.32 1.19
C ILE A 12 -11.25 29.38 0.39
N PRO A 13 -10.04 29.11 0.84
CA PRO A 13 -9.16 28.16 0.14
C PRO A 13 -9.71 26.74 0.22
N VAL A 14 -9.43 25.92 -0.80
CA VAL A 14 -9.82 24.51 -0.83
C VAL A 14 -8.58 23.65 -0.80
N GLU A 15 -8.43 22.83 0.23
CA GLU A 15 -7.22 22.01 0.42
C GLU A 15 -7.04 20.93 -0.64
N ARG A 16 -8.12 20.35 -1.16
CA ARG A 16 -8.04 19.22 -2.08
C ARG A 16 -9.18 19.25 -3.10
N VAL A 17 -8.81 19.42 -4.34
CA VAL A 17 -9.70 19.27 -5.49
C VAL A 17 -9.02 18.45 -6.57
N GLY A 18 -9.73 17.51 -7.20
CA GLY A 18 -9.14 16.65 -8.20
C GLY A 18 -9.97 15.41 -8.52
N PHE A 19 -9.31 14.36 -8.98
CA PHE A 19 -9.92 13.09 -9.37
C PHE A 19 -9.57 11.97 -8.41
N LYS A 20 -10.50 11.02 -8.28
CA LYS A 20 -10.29 9.71 -7.64
C LYS A 20 -10.56 8.59 -8.62
N GLY A 21 -9.77 7.52 -8.51
CA GLY A 21 -10.04 6.29 -9.23
C GLY A 21 -9.69 6.31 -10.71
N LEU A 22 -8.81 7.20 -11.16
CA LEU A 22 -8.32 7.20 -12.54
C LEU A 22 -7.47 5.94 -12.76
N ARG A 23 -7.91 5.06 -13.67
CA ARG A 23 -7.19 3.82 -13.99
C ARG A 23 -6.23 4.03 -15.15
N LYS A 24 -5.02 3.50 -15.01
CA LYS A 24 -3.97 3.51 -16.02
C LYS A 24 -3.27 2.16 -16.03
N ARG A 25 -2.76 1.76 -17.20
CA ARG A 25 -1.81 0.66 -17.32
C ARG A 25 -0.43 1.24 -17.48
N VAL A 26 0.50 0.79 -16.66
CA VAL A 26 1.91 1.19 -16.69
C VAL A 26 2.77 -0.04 -16.89
N VAL A 27 3.91 0.14 -17.54
CA VAL A 27 4.91 -0.93 -17.68
C VAL A 27 6.09 -0.55 -16.80
N VAL A 28 6.35 -1.36 -15.80
CA VAL A 28 7.53 -1.23 -14.93
C VAL A 28 8.57 -2.30 -15.31
N ARG A 29 9.83 -2.00 -15.16
CA ARG A 29 10.90 -3.01 -15.33
C ARG A 29 11.16 -3.70 -14.00
N SER A 30 11.16 -5.02 -14.03
CA SER A 30 11.66 -5.86 -12.95
C SER A 30 12.96 -6.54 -13.38
N PRO A 31 13.74 -7.11 -12.45
CA PRO A 31 14.92 -7.93 -12.80
C PRO A 31 14.61 -9.08 -13.77
N GLU A 32 13.36 -9.53 -13.79
CA GLU A 32 12.86 -10.63 -14.63
C GLU A 32 12.31 -10.16 -15.98
N GLY A 33 12.26 -8.83 -16.20
CA GLY A 33 11.76 -8.22 -17.44
C GLY A 33 10.64 -7.21 -17.21
N PRO A 34 10.04 -6.67 -18.28
CA PRO A 34 8.97 -5.68 -18.17
C PRO A 34 7.67 -6.31 -17.65
N VAL A 35 7.06 -5.68 -16.66
CA VAL A 35 5.79 -6.09 -16.05
C VAL A 35 4.75 -4.99 -16.25
N ALA A 36 3.61 -5.37 -16.85
CA ALA A 36 2.46 -4.47 -16.96
C ALA A 36 1.65 -4.48 -15.67
N LEU A 37 1.41 -3.31 -15.08
CA LEU A 37 0.63 -3.12 -13.88
C LEU A 37 -0.59 -2.25 -14.17
N ASP A 38 -1.74 -2.64 -13.67
CA ASP A 38 -2.92 -1.80 -13.63
C ASP A 38 -2.87 -0.98 -12.33
N VAL A 39 -2.77 0.34 -12.48
CA VAL A 39 -2.71 1.27 -11.35
C VAL A 39 -3.98 2.11 -11.27
N THR A 40 -4.35 2.45 -10.05
CA THR A 40 -5.43 3.40 -9.76
C THR A 40 -4.84 4.63 -9.10
N LEU A 41 -5.16 5.81 -9.63
CA LEU A 41 -4.64 7.10 -9.20
C LEU A 41 -5.73 7.97 -8.60
N ASP A 42 -5.42 8.60 -7.47
CA ASP A 42 -6.13 9.76 -6.97
C ASP A 42 -5.17 10.96 -7.05
N LEU A 43 -5.61 12.06 -7.66
CA LEU A 43 -4.78 13.22 -7.99
C LEU A 43 -5.48 14.49 -7.48
N PHE A 44 -4.85 15.20 -6.56
CA PHE A 44 -5.40 16.40 -5.95
C PHE A 44 -4.39 17.53 -5.94
N VAL A 45 -4.90 18.75 -6.03
CA VAL A 45 -4.18 20.01 -5.79
C VAL A 45 -5.01 20.89 -4.87
N ASP A 46 -4.39 21.86 -4.22
CA ASP A 46 -5.10 22.91 -3.49
C ASP A 46 -5.51 24.05 -4.42
N ILE A 47 -6.50 24.82 -3.99
CA ILE A 47 -6.94 26.06 -4.66
C ILE A 47 -6.83 27.19 -3.65
N PRO A 48 -6.11 28.27 -3.96
CA PRO A 48 -6.04 29.45 -3.10
C PRO A 48 -7.37 30.21 -3.08
N GLN A 49 -7.55 31.08 -2.09
CA GLN A 49 -8.80 31.80 -1.82
C GLN A 49 -9.23 32.78 -2.92
N ASP A 50 -8.34 33.20 -3.79
CA ASP A 50 -8.55 34.16 -4.88
C ASP A 50 -8.94 33.50 -6.20
N ARG A 51 -9.08 32.18 -6.23
CA ARG A 51 -9.35 31.37 -7.43
C ARG A 51 -10.61 30.52 -7.27
N LYS A 52 -11.49 30.60 -8.28
CA LYS A 52 -12.80 29.94 -8.26
C LYS A 52 -12.73 28.42 -8.44
N GLY A 53 -11.77 27.92 -9.21
CA GLY A 53 -11.70 26.48 -9.48
C GLY A 53 -10.35 26.00 -10.01
N ALA A 54 -10.18 24.67 -10.06
CA ALA A 54 -9.03 24.01 -10.68
C ALA A 54 -9.32 23.64 -12.14
N HIS A 55 -8.28 23.67 -12.95
CA HIS A 55 -8.31 23.15 -14.33
C HIS A 55 -8.11 21.64 -14.32
N LEU A 56 -9.17 20.87 -14.07
CA LEU A 56 -9.09 19.43 -13.84
C LEU A 56 -8.51 18.62 -15.01
N SER A 57 -8.62 19.12 -16.27
CA SER A 57 -7.96 18.49 -17.42
C SER A 57 -6.45 18.35 -17.22
N ARG A 58 -5.81 19.31 -16.54
CA ARG A 58 -4.37 19.28 -16.24
C ARG A 58 -3.97 18.10 -15.35
N ASN A 59 -4.88 17.59 -14.51
CA ASN A 59 -4.64 16.38 -13.71
C ASN A 59 -4.56 15.15 -14.63
N VAL A 60 -5.43 15.06 -15.63
CA VAL A 60 -5.42 13.96 -16.61
C VAL A 60 -4.15 14.02 -17.45
N ASP A 61 -3.75 15.22 -17.88
CA ASP A 61 -2.51 15.44 -18.62
C ASP A 61 -1.29 15.04 -17.78
N ALA A 62 -1.24 15.37 -16.50
CA ALA A 62 -0.16 14.94 -15.61
C ALA A 62 -0.10 13.41 -15.49
N ALA A 63 -1.25 12.73 -15.42
CA ALA A 63 -1.32 11.28 -15.41
C ALA A 63 -0.93 10.63 -16.75
N SER A 64 -0.97 11.37 -17.86
CA SER A 64 -0.61 10.83 -19.19
C SER A 64 0.87 10.52 -19.31
N LEU A 65 1.73 11.15 -18.50
CA LEU A 65 3.15 10.79 -18.39
C LEU A 65 3.38 9.31 -18.06
N MET A 66 2.41 8.66 -17.40
CA MET A 66 2.51 7.25 -17.02
C MET A 66 2.33 6.27 -18.21
N GLY A 67 1.75 6.71 -19.33
CA GLY A 67 1.46 5.84 -20.48
C GLY A 67 2.47 5.93 -21.63
N GLU A 68 3.25 7.01 -21.68
CA GLU A 68 4.12 7.33 -22.83
C GLU A 68 5.60 7.06 -22.57
N THR A 69 6.00 6.83 -21.34
CA THR A 69 7.39 6.62 -21.00
C THR A 69 7.74 5.13 -21.05
N SER A 70 8.39 4.74 -22.14
CA SER A 70 9.37 3.66 -22.11
C SER A 70 10.42 4.07 -21.09
N ILE A 71 10.40 3.44 -19.91
CA ILE A 71 11.23 3.82 -18.78
C ILE A 71 12.68 3.48 -19.07
N PRO A 72 13.60 4.46 -19.15
CA PRO A 72 14.95 4.21 -19.62
C PRO A 72 15.93 3.69 -18.58
N ASP A 73 15.62 3.61 -17.29
CA ASP A 73 16.63 3.39 -16.27
C ASP A 73 16.28 2.33 -15.22
N GLU A 74 17.31 1.66 -14.70
CA GLU A 74 17.26 0.60 -13.67
C GLU A 74 16.73 1.07 -12.31
N SER A 75 16.57 2.38 -12.10
CA SER A 75 16.13 3.02 -10.85
C SER A 75 14.62 3.24 -10.72
N TRP A 76 13.81 2.63 -11.58
CA TRP A 76 12.38 2.93 -11.62
C TRP A 76 11.58 2.18 -10.55
N SER A 77 10.90 2.97 -9.74
CA SER A 77 10.00 2.46 -8.71
C SER A 77 8.62 3.13 -8.82
N LEU A 78 7.62 2.52 -8.19
CA LEU A 78 6.29 3.11 -8.08
C LEU A 78 6.33 4.47 -7.34
N GLU A 79 7.27 4.63 -6.40
CA GLU A 79 7.51 5.89 -5.69
C GLU A 79 8.02 6.97 -6.64
N ALA A 80 9.01 6.65 -7.49
CA ALA A 80 9.53 7.59 -8.48
C ALA A 80 8.46 8.00 -9.50
N LEU A 81 7.60 7.06 -9.90
CA LEU A 81 6.47 7.33 -10.77
C LEU A 81 5.48 8.29 -10.12
N ALA A 82 5.09 8.03 -8.88
CA ALA A 82 4.18 8.89 -8.13
C ALA A 82 4.79 10.28 -7.90
N ASP A 83 6.10 10.37 -7.64
CA ASP A 83 6.82 11.63 -7.47
C ASP A 83 6.86 12.45 -8.76
N SER A 84 7.09 11.81 -9.91
CA SER A 84 7.08 12.48 -11.22
C SER A 84 5.70 13.06 -11.54
N VAL A 85 4.63 12.32 -11.26
CA VAL A 85 3.26 12.82 -11.43
C VAL A 85 2.97 13.98 -10.47
N HIS A 86 3.44 13.89 -9.21
CA HIS A 86 3.30 14.97 -8.24
C HIS A 86 4.00 16.27 -8.71
N ALA A 87 5.22 16.16 -9.22
CA ALA A 87 5.98 17.29 -9.75
C ALA A 87 5.26 17.92 -10.96
N GLU A 88 4.73 17.09 -11.88
CA GLU A 88 4.01 17.57 -13.04
C GLU A 88 2.66 18.22 -12.67
N LEU A 89 1.96 17.72 -11.64
CA LEU A 89 0.76 18.38 -11.11
C LEU A 89 1.06 19.81 -10.67
N LEU A 90 2.08 20.01 -9.85
CA LEU A 90 2.48 21.35 -9.36
C LEU A 90 2.95 22.25 -10.49
N LYS A 91 3.67 21.71 -11.48
CA LYS A 91 4.09 22.46 -12.65
C LYS A 91 2.90 22.96 -13.48
N ARG A 92 1.88 22.13 -13.70
CA ARG A 92 0.67 22.47 -14.47
C ARG A 92 -0.30 23.36 -13.70
N HIS A 93 -0.33 23.23 -12.40
CA HIS A 93 -1.16 24.04 -11.48
C HIS A 93 -0.29 25.05 -10.72
N SER A 94 0.34 25.97 -11.45
CA SER A 94 1.30 26.94 -10.90
C SER A 94 0.75 27.83 -9.77
N TYR A 95 -0.56 27.83 -9.57
CA TYR A 95 -1.27 28.53 -8.47
C TYR A 95 -1.37 27.69 -7.20
N SER A 96 -1.14 26.38 -7.27
CA SER A 96 -1.26 25.46 -6.14
C SER A 96 0.04 25.43 -5.35
N ALA A 97 -0.07 25.48 -4.04
CA ALA A 97 1.04 25.36 -3.12
C ALA A 97 1.41 23.91 -2.84
N SER A 98 0.42 22.99 -2.98
CA SER A 98 0.60 21.58 -2.67
C SER A 98 -0.17 20.68 -3.64
N ALA A 99 0.30 19.44 -3.77
CA ALA A 99 -0.39 18.37 -4.48
C ALA A 99 -0.39 17.09 -3.65
N LEU A 100 -1.32 16.18 -3.99
CA LEU A 100 -1.34 14.83 -3.47
C LEU A 100 -1.56 13.86 -4.62
N VAL A 101 -0.66 12.90 -4.74
CA VAL A 101 -0.78 11.73 -5.60
C VAL A 101 -0.90 10.50 -4.74
N ARG A 102 -1.93 9.69 -4.98
CA ARG A 102 -2.06 8.35 -4.42
C ARG A 102 -2.12 7.36 -5.56
N LEU A 103 -1.19 6.44 -5.58
CA LEU A 103 -1.11 5.35 -6.54
C LEU A 103 -1.41 4.04 -5.81
N ARG A 104 -2.32 3.24 -6.35
CA ARG A 104 -2.66 1.91 -5.82
C ARG A 104 -2.53 0.87 -6.91
N THR A 105 -1.96 -0.27 -6.55
CA THR A 105 -1.84 -1.44 -7.42
C THR A 105 -1.81 -2.70 -6.57
N THR A 106 -1.93 -3.85 -7.23
CA THR A 106 -1.69 -5.16 -6.61
C THR A 106 -0.45 -5.76 -7.25
N LEU A 107 0.50 -6.17 -6.42
CA LEU A 107 1.68 -6.92 -6.82
C LEU A 107 1.53 -8.38 -6.38
N TRP A 108 2.27 -9.28 -7.02
CA TRP A 108 2.40 -10.66 -6.60
C TRP A 108 3.72 -10.83 -5.85
N SER A 109 3.65 -11.33 -4.63
CA SER A 109 4.81 -11.52 -3.77
C SER A 109 4.92 -12.96 -3.33
N ARG A 110 6.14 -13.49 -3.35
CA ARG A 110 6.42 -14.84 -2.87
C ARG A 110 6.35 -14.86 -1.35
N VAL A 111 5.51 -15.73 -0.81
CA VAL A 111 5.43 -16.03 0.61
C VAL A 111 6.03 -17.41 0.87
N VAL A 112 6.87 -17.48 1.91
CA VAL A 112 7.44 -18.73 2.44
C VAL A 112 7.03 -18.85 3.91
N HIS A 113 6.33 -19.94 4.27
CA HIS A 113 5.84 -20.17 5.62
C HIS A 113 5.93 -21.66 5.95
N ASP A 114 6.78 -22.02 6.92
CA ASP A 114 7.01 -23.40 7.39
C ASP A 114 7.21 -24.41 6.26
N GLY A 115 8.03 -24.02 5.25
CA GLY A 115 8.32 -24.84 4.07
C GLY A 115 7.21 -24.90 3.02
N LEU A 116 6.14 -24.14 3.20
CA LEU A 116 5.14 -23.88 2.18
C LEU A 116 5.52 -22.64 1.40
N GLU A 117 5.39 -22.69 0.08
CA GLU A 117 5.66 -21.57 -0.81
C GLU A 117 4.44 -21.29 -1.68
N SER A 118 4.10 -20.02 -1.84
CA SER A 118 3.05 -19.57 -2.72
C SER A 118 3.36 -18.18 -3.27
N LEU A 119 2.71 -17.83 -4.38
CA LEU A 119 2.70 -16.48 -4.93
C LEU A 119 1.36 -15.84 -4.60
N GLU A 120 1.37 -14.84 -3.71
CA GLU A 120 0.14 -14.26 -3.18
C GLU A 120 0.02 -12.78 -3.53
N PRO A 121 -1.20 -12.25 -3.75
CA PRO A 121 -1.40 -10.85 -4.04
C PRO A 121 -1.16 -10.00 -2.79
N VAL A 122 -0.49 -8.87 -2.98
CA VAL A 122 -0.30 -7.83 -1.97
C VAL A 122 -0.80 -6.50 -2.51
N ASP A 123 -1.62 -5.78 -1.74
CA ASP A 123 -2.06 -4.45 -2.12
C ASP A 123 -0.97 -3.44 -1.74
N VAL A 124 -0.56 -2.64 -2.72
CA VAL A 124 0.45 -1.59 -2.56
C VAL A 124 -0.19 -0.22 -2.78
N GLU A 125 0.06 0.69 -1.86
CA GLU A 125 -0.35 2.09 -1.98
C GLU A 125 0.85 3.00 -1.75
N ILE A 126 1.11 3.87 -2.73
CA ILE A 126 2.11 4.94 -2.65
C ILE A 126 1.38 6.27 -2.53
N VAL A 127 1.77 7.09 -1.57
CA VAL A 127 1.28 8.45 -1.41
C VAL A 127 2.46 9.42 -1.45
N VAL A 128 2.38 10.40 -2.34
CA VAL A 128 3.28 11.55 -2.37
C VAL A 128 2.44 12.79 -2.14
N LYS A 129 2.76 13.58 -1.12
CA LYS A 129 2.04 14.80 -0.79
C LYS A 129 2.98 15.92 -0.35
N GLY A 130 2.57 17.16 -0.56
CA GLY A 130 3.30 18.35 -0.13
C GLY A 130 3.55 19.34 -1.25
N SER A 131 4.47 20.28 -1.01
CA SER A 131 4.92 21.28 -1.98
C SER A 131 6.04 20.74 -2.89
N SER A 132 6.55 21.57 -3.79
CA SER A 132 7.71 21.23 -4.62
C SER A 132 9.01 21.05 -3.81
N THR A 133 9.12 21.68 -2.64
CA THR A 133 10.34 21.69 -1.80
C THR A 133 10.22 20.87 -0.53
N ALA A 134 8.99 20.54 -0.10
CA ALA A 134 8.71 19.79 1.12
C ALA A 134 7.68 18.70 0.84
N LYS A 135 8.16 17.48 0.59
CA LYS A 135 7.36 16.31 0.28
C LYS A 135 7.38 15.29 1.42
N GLU A 136 6.29 14.58 1.55
CA GLU A 136 6.19 13.36 2.34
C GLU A 136 5.81 12.20 1.43
N TYR A 137 6.52 11.10 1.57
CA TYR A 137 6.33 9.85 0.85
C TYR A 137 5.84 8.80 1.83
N ALA A 138 4.81 8.05 1.46
CA ALA A 138 4.34 6.92 2.25
C ALA A 138 4.13 5.71 1.34
N THR A 139 4.87 4.63 1.58
CA THR A 139 4.69 3.35 0.94
C THR A 139 4.00 2.40 1.90
N SER A 140 2.83 1.93 1.52
CA SER A 140 2.03 0.99 2.32
C SER A 140 1.86 -0.32 1.59
N VAL A 141 1.99 -1.41 2.32
CA VAL A 141 1.70 -2.76 1.84
C VAL A 141 0.65 -3.39 2.74
N THR A 142 -0.33 -4.07 2.15
CA THR A 142 -1.35 -4.82 2.87
C THR A 142 -1.30 -6.27 2.45
N VAL A 143 -1.19 -7.15 3.42
CA VAL A 143 -1.23 -8.60 3.23
C VAL A 143 -2.49 -9.20 3.84
N THR A 144 -2.89 -10.37 3.35
CA THR A 144 -3.96 -11.18 3.93
C THR A 144 -3.38 -12.40 4.62
N GLY A 145 -3.90 -12.71 5.79
CA GLY A 145 -3.52 -13.89 6.57
C GLY A 145 -4.57 -14.21 7.61
N MET A 146 -4.19 -14.93 8.65
CA MET A 146 -5.09 -15.31 9.74
C MET A 146 -4.44 -15.11 11.10
N THR A 147 -5.29 -14.88 12.10
CA THR A 147 -4.94 -14.96 13.52
C THR A 147 -5.81 -16.02 14.20
N VAL A 148 -5.23 -16.71 15.17
CA VAL A 148 -5.89 -17.72 16.02
C VAL A 148 -6.03 -17.11 17.41
N CYS A 149 -7.20 -17.22 18.03
CA CYS A 149 -7.49 -16.56 19.30
C CYS A 149 -6.78 -17.28 20.48
N PRO A 150 -5.83 -16.63 21.19
CA PRO A 150 -5.16 -17.23 22.35
C PRO A 150 -6.10 -17.46 23.53
N SER A 151 -7.07 -16.55 23.74
CA SER A 151 -8.02 -16.64 24.84
C SER A 151 -8.94 -17.87 24.71
N ALA A 152 -9.47 -18.13 23.51
CA ALA A 152 -10.32 -19.30 23.28
C ALA A 152 -9.54 -20.60 23.47
N GLU A 153 -8.28 -20.63 22.99
CA GLU A 153 -7.39 -21.78 23.20
C GLU A 153 -7.13 -22.03 24.68
N SER A 154 -6.78 -20.98 25.48
CA SER A 154 -6.55 -21.07 26.90
C SER A 154 -7.79 -21.57 27.65
N THR A 155 -8.97 -21.03 27.33
CA THR A 155 -10.24 -21.45 27.93
C THR A 155 -10.53 -22.92 27.69
N ILE A 156 -10.29 -23.44 26.48
CA ILE A 156 -10.48 -24.85 26.17
C ILE A 156 -9.49 -25.73 26.96
N LYS A 157 -8.22 -25.33 27.06
CA LYS A 157 -7.22 -26.02 27.85
C LYS A 157 -7.62 -26.13 29.34
N GLU A 158 -8.06 -25.02 29.92
CA GLU A 158 -8.48 -24.96 31.32
C GLU A 158 -9.74 -25.77 31.61
N MET A 159 -10.79 -25.59 30.77
CA MET A 159 -12.09 -26.23 31.02
C MET A 159 -12.13 -27.72 30.67
N MET A 160 -11.38 -28.12 29.64
CA MET A 160 -11.42 -29.47 29.07
C MET A 160 -10.21 -30.34 29.46
N GLY A 161 -9.25 -29.79 30.19
CA GLY A 161 -8.00 -30.48 30.51
C GLY A 161 -7.18 -30.83 29.27
N TYR A 162 -7.22 -29.99 28.25
CA TYR A 162 -6.60 -30.26 26.94
C TYR A 162 -5.09 -30.05 27.01
N GLU A 163 -4.32 -31.08 26.72
CA GLU A 163 -2.85 -30.98 26.64
C GLU A 163 -2.41 -30.74 25.17
N GLY A 164 -1.41 -29.88 24.97
CA GLY A 164 -0.87 -29.54 23.63
C GLY A 164 -1.67 -28.49 22.87
N LEU A 165 -1.80 -28.67 21.56
CA LEU A 165 -2.56 -27.76 20.69
C LEU A 165 -4.06 -27.95 20.94
N ALA A 166 -4.71 -26.94 21.51
CA ALA A 166 -6.15 -26.95 21.69
C ALA A 166 -6.86 -26.25 20.53
N PRO A 167 -8.10 -26.66 20.24
CA PRO A 167 -8.93 -25.94 19.28
C PRO A 167 -9.13 -24.47 19.68
N SER A 168 -9.28 -23.61 18.70
CA SER A 168 -9.63 -22.21 18.88
C SER A 168 -10.37 -21.72 17.64
N HIS A 169 -10.98 -20.55 17.72
CA HIS A 169 -11.45 -19.90 16.49
C HIS A 169 -10.32 -19.13 15.81
N ASN A 170 -10.42 -19.01 14.51
CA ASN A 170 -9.53 -18.18 13.71
C ASN A 170 -10.33 -17.16 12.90
N GLN A 171 -9.68 -16.11 12.47
CA GLN A 171 -10.25 -15.09 11.61
C GLN A 171 -9.27 -14.69 10.50
N ARG A 172 -9.83 -14.41 9.31
CA ARG A 172 -9.07 -13.77 8.24
C ARG A 172 -8.84 -12.32 8.61
N VAL A 173 -7.58 -11.88 8.47
CA VAL A 173 -7.16 -10.51 8.78
C VAL A 173 -6.44 -9.90 7.59
N ARG A 174 -6.51 -8.57 7.51
CA ARG A 174 -5.68 -7.77 6.62
C ARG A 174 -4.76 -6.93 7.50
N LEU A 175 -3.45 -7.15 7.36
CA LEU A 175 -2.44 -6.39 8.08
C LEU A 175 -1.77 -5.43 7.11
N ARG A 176 -1.76 -4.14 7.48
CA ARG A 176 -1.14 -3.07 6.69
C ARG A 176 0.05 -2.49 7.43
N GLY A 177 1.21 -2.44 6.76
CA GLY A 177 2.39 -1.71 7.18
C GLY A 177 2.62 -0.50 6.30
N THR A 178 3.11 0.61 6.89
CA THR A 178 3.41 1.84 6.17
C THR A 178 4.78 2.37 6.58
N VAL A 179 5.63 2.64 5.60
CA VAL A 179 6.90 3.34 5.78
C VAL A 179 6.73 4.77 5.29
N VAL A 180 7.09 5.73 6.13
CA VAL A 180 6.96 7.16 5.82
C VAL A 180 8.36 7.79 5.77
N SER A 181 8.63 8.58 4.73
CA SER A 181 9.90 9.28 4.53
C SER A 181 9.68 10.71 4.04
N ARG A 182 10.65 11.59 4.28
CA ARG A 182 10.74 12.93 3.69
C ARG A 182 11.66 13.00 2.47
N LYS A 183 12.24 11.88 2.10
CA LYS A 183 13.08 11.73 0.90
C LYS A 183 12.49 10.62 0.04
N LEU A 184 12.67 10.74 -1.27
CA LEU A 184 12.35 9.65 -2.19
C LEU A 184 13.26 8.46 -1.85
N VAL A 185 12.67 7.38 -1.39
CA VAL A 185 13.34 6.11 -1.09
C VAL A 185 12.53 5.03 -1.79
N VAL A 186 13.22 4.15 -2.51
CA VAL A 186 12.61 2.96 -3.09
C VAL A 186 12.47 1.91 -2.01
N ILE A 187 11.25 1.47 -1.77
CA ILE A 187 10.92 0.49 -0.74
C ILE A 187 10.42 -0.79 -1.42
N ARG A 188 11.04 -1.89 -1.09
CA ARG A 188 10.66 -3.18 -1.64
C ARG A 188 9.39 -3.69 -0.96
N ALA A 189 8.31 -3.73 -1.72
CA ALA A 189 7.00 -4.18 -1.22
C ALA A 189 7.01 -5.64 -0.75
N ASP A 190 7.82 -6.50 -1.38
CA ASP A 190 8.03 -7.90 -0.98
C ASP A 190 8.69 -8.03 0.40
N GLU A 191 9.63 -7.14 0.74
CA GLU A 191 10.27 -7.11 2.06
C GLU A 191 9.27 -6.72 3.15
N ILE A 192 8.44 -5.67 2.93
CA ILE A 192 7.36 -5.32 3.85
C ILE A 192 6.37 -6.49 3.98
N ALA A 193 5.94 -7.07 2.87
CA ALA A 193 4.99 -8.17 2.87
C ALA A 193 5.49 -9.36 3.70
N ALA A 194 6.76 -9.74 3.55
CA ALA A 194 7.38 -10.81 4.32
C ALA A 194 7.34 -10.54 5.84
N GLN A 195 7.66 -9.30 6.28
CA GLN A 195 7.59 -8.93 7.69
C GLN A 195 6.14 -8.98 8.22
N LEU A 196 5.18 -8.51 7.43
CA LEU A 196 3.78 -8.52 7.80
C LEU A 196 3.23 -9.96 7.92
N TRP A 197 3.50 -10.84 6.94
CA TRP A 197 3.08 -12.24 7.03
C TRP A 197 3.69 -12.95 8.23
N SER A 198 4.97 -12.71 8.51
CA SER A 198 5.65 -13.27 9.67
C SER A 198 5.06 -12.80 11.00
N SER A 199 4.36 -11.68 11.01
CA SER A 199 3.70 -11.11 12.20
C SER A 199 2.31 -11.70 12.47
N LEU A 200 1.77 -12.52 11.57
CA LEU A 200 0.48 -13.22 11.72
C LEU A 200 0.64 -14.63 12.25
N SER A 201 -0.45 -15.27 12.66
CA SER A 201 -0.44 -16.70 13.00
C SER A 201 -0.05 -17.53 11.78
N ALA A 202 -0.61 -17.22 10.61
CA ALA A 202 -0.20 -17.76 9.32
C ALA A 202 -0.64 -16.83 8.17
N PRO A 203 0.02 -16.89 6.98
CA PRO A 203 -0.49 -16.26 5.77
C PRO A 203 -1.76 -16.95 5.27
N SER A 204 -2.54 -16.25 4.44
CA SER A 204 -3.61 -16.89 3.66
C SER A 204 -3.03 -17.28 2.31
N LEU A 205 -3.00 -18.59 2.01
CA LEU A 205 -2.47 -19.13 0.77
C LEU A 205 -3.63 -19.54 -0.15
N THR A 206 -3.52 -19.17 -1.43
CA THR A 206 -4.62 -19.31 -2.40
C THR A 206 -4.85 -20.78 -2.79
N LEU A 207 -3.79 -21.57 -2.92
CA LEU A 207 -3.86 -22.97 -3.34
C LEU A 207 -2.94 -23.82 -2.48
N LEU A 208 -3.55 -24.86 -1.86
CA LEU A 208 -2.85 -25.84 -1.04
C LEU A 208 -3.29 -27.26 -1.41
N LYS A 209 -2.34 -28.20 -1.41
CA LYS A 209 -2.65 -29.62 -1.38
C LYS A 209 -3.08 -30.02 0.02
N ARG A 210 -3.75 -31.18 0.16
CA ARG A 210 -4.30 -31.66 1.42
C ARG A 210 -3.28 -31.72 2.57
N ASP A 211 -2.08 -32.18 2.30
CA ASP A 211 -0.97 -32.23 3.28
C ASP A 211 -0.45 -30.84 3.65
N GLN A 212 -0.41 -29.95 2.68
CA GLN A 212 -0.01 -28.54 2.87
C GLN A 212 -1.05 -27.76 3.70
N GLU A 213 -2.35 -28.02 3.46
CA GLU A 213 -3.42 -27.44 4.26
C GLU A 213 -3.31 -27.87 5.73
N ALA A 214 -3.07 -29.16 5.99
CA ALA A 214 -2.85 -29.67 7.36
C ALA A 214 -1.65 -28.99 8.02
N LYS A 215 -0.53 -28.80 7.32
CA LYS A 215 0.65 -28.09 7.82
C LYS A 215 0.33 -26.62 8.15
N LEU A 216 -0.39 -25.92 7.27
CA LEU A 216 -0.75 -24.52 7.48
C LEU A 216 -1.64 -24.37 8.73
N VAL A 217 -2.63 -25.24 8.88
CA VAL A 217 -3.52 -25.25 10.06
C VAL A 217 -2.72 -25.48 11.33
N LEU A 218 -1.88 -26.51 11.38
CA LEU A 218 -1.05 -26.79 12.56
C LEU A 218 -0.11 -25.62 12.88
N SER A 219 0.52 -25.02 11.89
CA SER A 219 1.37 -23.86 12.04
C SER A 219 0.60 -22.65 12.62
N ALA A 220 -0.59 -22.36 12.08
CA ALA A 220 -1.42 -21.26 12.56
C ALA A 220 -1.82 -21.44 14.03
N PHE A 221 -2.25 -22.65 14.42
CA PHE A 221 -2.67 -22.96 15.78
C PHE A 221 -1.50 -23.08 16.77
N SER A 222 -0.28 -23.32 16.31
CA SER A 222 0.92 -23.26 17.15
C SER A 222 1.39 -21.83 17.47
N ARG A 223 0.82 -20.82 16.81
CA ARG A 223 1.16 -19.41 16.97
C ARG A 223 -0.08 -18.54 17.19
N PRO A 224 -0.87 -18.82 18.24
CA PRO A 224 -2.05 -17.99 18.51
C PRO A 224 -1.64 -16.55 18.81
N LYS A 225 -2.35 -15.59 18.24
CA LYS A 225 -2.05 -14.15 18.38
C LYS A 225 -3.34 -13.33 18.42
N PHE A 226 -3.39 -12.39 19.35
CA PHE A 226 -4.33 -11.28 19.26
C PHE A 226 -3.97 -10.35 18.11
N ALA A 227 -4.93 -9.53 17.66
CA ALA A 227 -4.67 -8.51 16.65
C ALA A 227 -3.57 -7.54 17.12
N GLU A 228 -3.57 -7.18 18.40
CA GLU A 228 -2.59 -6.32 19.06
C GLU A 228 -1.17 -6.91 18.99
N ASP A 229 -1.03 -8.22 19.19
CA ASP A 229 0.27 -8.90 19.11
C ASP A 229 0.82 -8.88 17.71
N SER A 230 -0.03 -9.09 16.71
CA SER A 230 0.34 -8.99 15.30
C SER A 230 0.82 -7.59 14.95
N VAL A 231 0.15 -6.54 15.47
CA VAL A 231 0.56 -5.14 15.24
C VAL A 231 1.89 -4.85 15.94
N ARG A 232 2.06 -5.25 17.21
CA ARG A 232 3.32 -5.03 17.95
C ARG A 232 4.50 -5.72 17.27
N GLU A 233 4.32 -6.97 16.85
CA GLU A 233 5.37 -7.72 16.14
C GLU A 233 5.70 -7.09 14.78
N ALA A 234 4.68 -6.65 14.01
CA ALA A 234 4.89 -5.98 12.74
C ALA A 234 5.71 -4.68 12.91
N VAL A 235 5.43 -3.88 13.95
CA VAL A 235 6.19 -2.66 14.25
C VAL A 235 7.66 -2.98 14.54
N VAL A 236 7.93 -3.99 15.37
CA VAL A 236 9.30 -4.40 15.70
C VAL A 236 10.04 -4.90 14.46
N ARG A 237 9.41 -5.79 13.68
CA ARG A 237 10.02 -6.35 12.46
C ARG A 237 10.30 -5.30 11.40
N MET A 238 9.35 -4.41 11.15
CA MET A 238 9.52 -3.30 10.20
C MET A 238 10.58 -2.30 10.69
N GLY A 239 10.61 -1.97 11.98
CA GLY A 239 11.61 -1.05 12.54
C GLY A 239 13.04 -1.60 12.52
N CYS A 240 13.24 -2.91 12.38
CA CYS A 240 14.55 -3.52 12.18
C CYS A 240 14.95 -3.62 10.69
N ALA A 241 13.97 -3.54 9.78
CA ALA A 241 14.17 -3.72 8.34
C ALA A 241 14.30 -2.39 7.56
N PHE A 242 13.76 -1.30 8.09
CA PHE A 242 13.68 0.04 7.51
C PHE A 242 14.08 1.12 8.54
#